data_b38805709cfaba6c9dc5adbd3810e6fb
#
_entry.id   b38805709cfaba6c9dc5adbd3810e6fb
#
_cell.length_a   1.000
_cell.length_b   1.000
_cell.length_c   1.000
_cell.angle_alpha   90.00
_cell.angle_beta   90.00
_cell.angle_gamma   90.00
#
_symmetry.space_group_name_H-M   'P 1'
#
loop_
_entity.id
_entity.type
_entity.pdbx_description
1 polymer ?
#
loop_
_entity_poly.entity_id
_entity_poly.type
_entity_poly.pdbx_seq_one_letter_code
_entity_poly.pdbx_strand_id
1 'polypeptide(L)'
;MVISTLADTVTRGVENVGDTLSETFFEPVIRLGVTGLSRAGKTVFITSLVANLLDRGRMPGLLAASEGRISAAFLQPQPDDTVPRFDYESHLAALTGPEPTWPSGTRAISELRLSLRVRPSGLLAGLTGPRTVHLDIVDYPGEWLLDLALLDKSYGAWSESVLSALAAREDGAGYLAQARAAEANASWDEPQIKALAERYTETLHAGRKLGLSGLSPGRFLLPGDMAGSPALTFAPLPPEERPARRGLWREMERRYLAYKRGIVTPFFRDHFSRIDRQIVLVDALEAIHAGPRAMADLQTTMTEVLQAFRPGANSFLSRLLMGRRVEKILFAATKADHLHHSQHGRLTAIIEELTRKARSRADFAGVETAGMAIAALRATVEESREHGGETLDCVRGTLLGTGKQAAFYPGELPESPQRLLSAAQSGAEHWLDADYEIMKFAPAPLHLKPGEGPPHIRLDRAA
;
A
#
# COMPACT_ATOMS: atom_id res chain seq x y z
N MET A 1 5.38 16.18 -1.66
CA MET A 1 6.70 15.61 -2.01
C MET A 1 6.73 14.88 -3.36
N VAL A 2 5.68 14.20 -3.78
CA VAL A 2 5.65 13.51 -5.09
C VAL A 2 5.52 14.48 -6.26
N ILE A 3 4.69 15.51 -6.15
CA ILE A 3 4.40 16.47 -7.23
C ILE A 3 5.12 17.82 -7.05
N SER A 4 5.53 18.20 -5.82
CA SER A 4 6.30 19.43 -5.62
C SER A 4 7.65 19.42 -6.35
N THR A 5 8.22 18.24 -6.57
CA THR A 5 9.43 18.03 -7.37
C THR A 5 9.14 17.99 -8.89
N LEU A 6 7.85 18.01 -9.31
CA LEU A 6 7.49 18.15 -10.72
C LEU A 6 8.10 19.41 -11.35
N ALA A 7 8.04 20.51 -10.61
CA ALA A 7 8.65 21.77 -11.04
C ALA A 7 10.19 21.67 -11.11
N ASP A 8 10.81 21.01 -10.12
CA ASP A 8 12.27 20.86 -10.05
C ASP A 8 12.81 19.84 -11.06
N THR A 9 12.03 18.83 -11.44
CA THR A 9 12.43 17.87 -12.49
C THR A 9 12.38 18.53 -13.87
N VAL A 10 11.38 19.38 -14.12
CA VAL A 10 11.32 20.19 -15.35
C VAL A 10 12.45 21.23 -15.39
N THR A 11 12.90 21.75 -14.25
CA THR A 11 13.98 22.74 -14.18
C THR A 11 15.37 22.11 -14.35
N ARG A 12 15.61 20.91 -13.80
CA ARG A 12 16.90 20.20 -13.92
C ARG A 12 17.16 19.61 -15.31
N GLY A 13 16.10 19.28 -16.08
CA GLY A 13 16.23 18.85 -17.48
C GLY A 13 16.72 19.95 -18.42
N VAL A 14 16.67 21.22 -18.00
CA VAL A 14 17.06 22.39 -18.82
C VAL A 14 18.53 22.81 -18.56
N GLU A 15 19.16 22.36 -17.46
CA GLU A 15 20.53 22.74 -17.11
C GLU A 15 21.64 21.93 -17.82
N ASN A 16 21.30 20.82 -18.48
CA ASN A 16 22.23 20.06 -19.33
C ASN A 16 22.18 20.54 -20.78
N VAL A 17 22.95 21.56 -21.09
CA VAL A 17 23.02 22.32 -22.37
C VAL A 17 23.74 21.52 -23.50
N GLY A 18 23.52 20.22 -23.63
CA GLY A 18 24.13 19.41 -24.66
C GLY A 18 23.17 18.65 -25.60
N ASP A 19 21.94 18.32 -25.14
CA ASP A 19 20.99 17.47 -25.88
C ASP A 19 19.65 18.18 -26.21
N THR A 20 19.66 19.49 -26.32
CA THR A 20 18.51 20.40 -26.18
C THR A 20 17.52 20.39 -27.34
N LEU A 21 17.68 19.63 -28.40
CA LEU A 21 16.76 19.64 -29.55
C LEU A 21 15.77 18.45 -29.59
N SER A 22 16.03 17.35 -28.87
CA SER A 22 15.11 16.22 -28.82
C SER A 22 14.15 16.25 -27.62
N GLU A 23 14.56 16.87 -26.49
CA GLU A 23 13.76 16.93 -25.26
C GLU A 23 12.57 17.91 -25.33
N THR A 24 12.54 18.82 -26.31
CA THR A 24 11.47 19.82 -26.46
C THR A 24 10.14 19.21 -26.93
N PHE A 25 10.14 17.96 -27.40
CA PHE A 25 8.97 17.28 -27.95
C PHE A 25 8.39 16.19 -27.05
N PHE A 26 9.05 15.80 -25.94
CA PHE A 26 8.53 14.77 -25.05
C PHE A 26 7.81 15.39 -23.85
N GLU A 27 6.51 15.09 -23.71
CA GLU A 27 5.74 15.42 -22.52
C GLU A 27 6.20 14.49 -21.37
N PRO A 28 6.68 15.02 -20.23
CA PRO A 28 7.17 14.20 -19.15
C PRO A 28 6.05 13.35 -18.54
N VAL A 29 6.36 12.08 -18.30
CA VAL A 29 5.45 11.10 -17.68
C VAL A 29 6.02 10.69 -16.34
N ILE A 30 5.21 10.77 -15.29
CA ILE A 30 5.52 10.24 -13.95
C ILE A 30 4.60 9.06 -13.69
N ARG A 31 5.16 7.89 -13.45
CA ARG A 31 4.43 6.71 -13.05
C ARG A 31 4.41 6.60 -11.53
N LEU A 32 3.22 6.82 -10.96
CA LEU A 32 2.94 6.76 -9.54
C LEU A 32 2.30 5.41 -9.19
N GLY A 33 3.05 4.53 -8.55
CA GLY A 33 2.48 3.35 -7.94
C GLY A 33 1.77 3.70 -6.63
N VAL A 34 0.53 3.27 -6.48
CA VAL A 34 -0.20 3.37 -5.21
C VAL A 34 -0.52 1.96 -4.73
N THR A 35 0.02 1.62 -3.57
CA THR A 35 -0.25 0.35 -2.93
C THR A 35 -0.60 0.55 -1.47
N GLY A 36 -1.12 -0.46 -0.84
CA GLY A 36 -1.42 -0.45 0.59
C GLY A 36 -1.88 -1.83 1.01
N LEU A 37 -1.44 -2.24 2.17
CA LEU A 37 -1.88 -3.48 2.78
C LEU A 37 -3.40 -3.42 3.02
N SER A 38 -3.99 -4.56 3.33
CA SER A 38 -5.43 -4.72 3.48
C SER A 38 -6.10 -3.54 4.21
N ARG A 39 -7.16 -3.00 3.62
CA ARG A 39 -7.98 -1.91 4.18
C ARG A 39 -7.29 -0.56 4.40
N ALA A 40 -6.09 -0.35 3.87
CA ALA A 40 -5.37 0.93 3.99
C ALA A 40 -5.99 2.10 3.20
N GLY A 41 -7.14 1.92 2.54
CA GLY A 41 -7.87 3.01 1.88
C GLY A 41 -7.31 3.45 0.52
N LYS A 42 -6.69 2.55 -0.27
CA LYS A 42 -6.12 2.86 -1.59
C LYS A 42 -7.11 3.54 -2.54
N THR A 43 -8.27 2.94 -2.73
CA THR A 43 -9.31 3.47 -3.64
C THR A 43 -9.70 4.89 -3.23
N VAL A 44 -9.92 5.13 -1.93
CA VAL A 44 -10.22 6.46 -1.39
C VAL A 44 -9.07 7.43 -1.63
N PHE A 45 -7.83 6.97 -1.44
CA PHE A 45 -6.63 7.79 -1.66
C PHE A 45 -6.52 8.24 -3.12
N ILE A 46 -6.62 7.32 -4.08
CA ILE A 46 -6.51 7.64 -5.51
C ILE A 46 -7.64 8.56 -5.93
N THR A 47 -8.87 8.25 -5.55
CA THR A 47 -10.05 9.08 -5.88
C THR A 47 -9.92 10.49 -5.32
N SER A 48 -9.54 10.64 -4.04
CA SER A 48 -9.37 11.95 -3.41
C SER A 48 -8.18 12.72 -3.98
N LEU A 49 -7.07 12.03 -4.31
CA LEU A 49 -5.90 12.65 -4.93
C LEU A 49 -6.27 13.24 -6.30
N VAL A 50 -6.91 12.44 -7.14
CA VAL A 50 -7.34 12.88 -8.50
C VAL A 50 -8.34 14.01 -8.40
N ALA A 51 -9.35 13.92 -7.54
CA ALA A 51 -10.35 14.98 -7.34
C ALA A 51 -9.68 16.29 -6.89
N ASN A 52 -8.75 16.21 -5.93
CA ASN A 52 -8.02 17.39 -5.43
C ASN A 52 -6.96 17.92 -6.42
N LEU A 53 -6.52 17.16 -7.41
CA LEU A 53 -5.68 17.65 -8.50
C LEU A 53 -6.50 18.28 -9.64
N LEU A 54 -7.73 17.83 -9.85
CA LEU A 54 -8.69 18.45 -10.76
C LEU A 54 -9.19 19.79 -10.20
N ASP A 55 -9.66 19.79 -8.93
CA ASP A 55 -10.19 20.94 -8.19
C ASP A 55 -9.24 21.33 -7.05
N ARG A 56 -8.30 22.22 -7.31
CA ARG A 56 -7.10 22.47 -6.50
C ARG A 56 -7.28 23.39 -5.30
N GLY A 57 -8.51 23.80 -4.96
CA GLY A 57 -8.78 24.74 -3.86
C GLY A 57 -8.29 24.27 -2.48
N ARG A 58 -8.08 22.94 -2.30
CA ARG A 58 -7.59 22.36 -1.05
C ARG A 58 -6.16 21.81 -1.13
N MET A 59 -5.34 22.29 -2.08
CA MET A 59 -3.98 21.82 -2.30
C MET A 59 -2.88 22.87 -1.98
N PRO A 60 -2.93 23.57 -0.82
CA PRO A 60 -1.95 24.63 -0.51
C PRO A 60 -0.53 24.09 -0.28
N GLY A 61 -0.38 22.84 0.14
CA GLY A 61 0.93 22.19 0.33
C GLY A 61 1.58 21.70 -0.97
N LEU A 62 0.83 21.67 -2.09
CA LEU A 62 1.38 21.40 -3.43
C LEU A 62 1.86 22.71 -4.04
N LEU A 63 3.20 22.92 -4.07
CA LEU A 63 3.82 24.17 -4.48
C LEU A 63 3.34 24.66 -5.86
N ALA A 64 3.24 23.76 -6.85
CA ALA A 64 2.76 24.12 -8.18
C ALA A 64 1.29 24.60 -8.18
N ALA A 65 0.46 24.13 -7.25
CA ALA A 65 -0.93 24.60 -7.10
C ALA A 65 -0.99 25.92 -6.34
N SER A 66 -0.27 26.05 -5.21
CA SER A 66 -0.25 27.29 -4.41
C SER A 66 0.34 28.49 -5.15
N GLU A 67 1.28 28.25 -6.05
CA GLU A 67 1.85 29.29 -6.95
C GLU A 67 0.98 29.54 -8.20
N GLY A 68 -0.15 28.87 -8.36
CA GLY A 68 -1.02 29.02 -9.53
C GLY A 68 -0.40 28.58 -10.85
N ARG A 69 0.62 27.72 -10.82
CA ARG A 69 1.33 27.24 -12.02
C ARG A 69 0.58 26.15 -12.78
N ILE A 70 -0.33 25.43 -12.13
CA ILE A 70 -1.18 24.44 -12.80
C ILE A 70 -2.35 25.17 -13.46
N SER A 71 -2.27 25.39 -14.77
CA SER A 71 -3.30 26.11 -15.53
C SER A 71 -4.50 25.24 -15.91
N ALA A 72 -4.32 23.93 -16.08
CA ALA A 72 -5.38 22.96 -16.35
C ALA A 72 -5.01 21.58 -15.79
N ALA A 73 -6.04 20.80 -15.44
CA ALA A 73 -5.93 19.41 -15.08
C ALA A 73 -7.11 18.64 -15.70
N PHE A 74 -6.86 17.50 -16.32
CA PHE A 74 -7.88 16.70 -17.00
C PHE A 74 -7.47 15.23 -17.11
N LEU A 75 -8.47 14.36 -17.14
CA LEU A 75 -8.26 12.93 -17.35
C LEU A 75 -8.06 12.62 -18.83
N GLN A 76 -7.21 11.66 -19.10
CA GLN A 76 -6.96 11.12 -20.44
C GLN A 76 -7.08 9.57 -20.42
N PRO A 77 -7.24 8.93 -21.58
CA PRO A 77 -7.06 7.47 -21.66
C PRO A 77 -5.68 7.06 -21.13
N GLN A 78 -5.64 5.97 -20.36
CA GLN A 78 -4.37 5.42 -19.89
C GLN A 78 -3.55 4.85 -21.07
N PRO A 79 -2.22 4.74 -20.91
CA PRO A 79 -1.34 4.32 -22.01
C PRO A 79 -1.36 2.80 -22.28
N ASP A 80 -1.86 1.99 -21.34
CA ASP A 80 -1.90 0.53 -21.43
C ASP A 80 -3.34 0.04 -21.56
N ASP A 81 -3.73 -0.30 -22.80
CA ASP A 81 -5.07 -0.80 -23.11
C ASP A 81 -5.34 -2.21 -22.57
N THR A 82 -4.30 -2.91 -22.09
CA THR A 82 -4.42 -4.25 -21.50
C THR A 82 -4.75 -4.24 -20.02
N VAL A 83 -4.62 -3.07 -19.36
CA VAL A 83 -4.92 -2.86 -17.95
C VAL A 83 -6.28 -2.15 -17.82
N PRO A 84 -7.22 -2.63 -16.98
CA PRO A 84 -8.46 -1.93 -16.71
C PRO A 84 -8.24 -0.50 -16.24
N ARG A 85 -9.07 0.43 -16.71
CA ARG A 85 -9.08 1.80 -16.21
C ARG A 85 -9.60 1.82 -14.77
N PHE A 86 -8.95 2.59 -13.89
CA PHE A 86 -9.47 2.88 -12.56
C PHE A 86 -10.80 3.63 -12.65
N ASP A 87 -11.84 3.10 -12.02
CA ASP A 87 -13.22 3.63 -12.10
C ASP A 87 -13.41 4.86 -11.19
N TYR A 88 -12.69 5.94 -11.55
CA TYR A 88 -12.65 7.17 -10.77
C TYR A 88 -14.04 7.78 -10.56
N GLU A 89 -14.85 7.82 -11.61
CA GLU A 89 -16.16 8.49 -11.61
C GLU A 89 -17.13 7.80 -10.63
N SER A 90 -17.21 6.48 -10.67
CA SER A 90 -18.07 5.71 -9.75
C SER A 90 -17.59 5.82 -8.31
N HIS A 91 -16.26 5.77 -8.10
CA HIS A 91 -15.69 5.91 -6.75
C HIS A 91 -15.89 7.33 -6.20
N LEU A 92 -15.75 8.37 -7.02
CA LEU A 92 -16.04 9.74 -6.61
C LEU A 92 -17.52 9.91 -6.26
N ALA A 93 -18.43 9.41 -7.10
CA ALA A 93 -19.85 9.45 -6.84
C ALA A 93 -20.24 8.73 -5.54
N ALA A 94 -19.60 7.58 -5.25
CA ALA A 94 -19.82 6.87 -3.98
C ALA A 94 -19.37 7.68 -2.76
N LEU A 95 -18.28 8.46 -2.87
CA LEU A 95 -17.75 9.25 -1.75
C LEU A 95 -18.45 10.60 -1.56
N THR A 96 -18.99 11.20 -2.63
CA THR A 96 -19.52 12.57 -2.62
C THR A 96 -21.02 12.66 -2.88
N GLY A 97 -21.68 11.55 -3.11
CA GLY A 97 -23.13 11.47 -3.33
C GLY A 97 -23.95 11.85 -2.10
N PRO A 98 -25.29 11.93 -2.23
CA PRO A 98 -26.19 12.29 -1.12
C PRO A 98 -26.11 11.31 0.06
N GLU A 99 -25.92 10.03 -0.21
CA GLU A 99 -25.71 8.96 0.76
C GLU A 99 -24.31 8.37 0.56
N PRO A 100 -23.26 9.01 1.10
CA PRO A 100 -21.90 8.62 0.81
C PRO A 100 -21.56 7.24 1.41
N THR A 101 -20.84 6.44 0.64
CA THR A 101 -20.41 5.10 1.02
C THR A 101 -18.94 4.89 0.70
N TRP A 102 -18.28 4.02 1.46
CA TRP A 102 -16.91 3.61 1.13
C TRP A 102 -16.91 2.77 -0.15
N PRO A 103 -16.05 3.07 -1.13
CA PRO A 103 -15.93 2.27 -2.34
C PRO A 103 -15.40 0.88 -2.04
N SER A 104 -15.71 -0.08 -2.93
CA SER A 104 -15.14 -1.42 -2.84
C SER A 104 -13.63 -1.40 -2.97
N GLY A 105 -12.95 -2.31 -2.27
CA GLY A 105 -11.49 -2.41 -2.32
C GLY A 105 -10.98 -2.92 -3.67
N THR A 106 -9.75 -2.55 -4.02
CA THR A 106 -9.02 -2.99 -5.21
C THR A 106 -8.85 -4.51 -5.21
N ARG A 107 -9.24 -5.16 -6.29
CA ARG A 107 -9.14 -6.63 -6.48
C ARG A 107 -8.19 -7.04 -7.61
N ALA A 108 -7.90 -6.12 -8.52
CA ALA A 108 -7.05 -6.30 -9.67
C ALA A 108 -6.21 -5.03 -9.89
N ILE A 109 -5.24 -5.09 -10.79
CA ILE A 109 -4.50 -3.90 -11.23
C ILE A 109 -5.42 -3.00 -12.04
N SER A 110 -5.28 -1.68 -11.88
CA SER A 110 -5.92 -0.68 -12.72
C SER A 110 -5.01 0.53 -12.90
N GLU A 111 -5.23 1.31 -13.96
CA GLU A 111 -4.44 2.49 -14.28
C GLU A 111 -5.33 3.69 -14.59
N LEU A 112 -4.84 4.89 -14.27
CA LEU A 112 -5.49 6.14 -14.60
C LEU A 112 -4.45 7.19 -15.01
N ARG A 113 -4.65 7.86 -16.14
CA ARG A 113 -3.84 9.00 -16.57
C ARG A 113 -4.50 10.32 -16.24
N LEU A 114 -3.81 11.14 -15.44
CA LEU A 114 -4.14 12.54 -15.19
C LEU A 114 -3.09 13.43 -15.86
N SER A 115 -3.53 14.41 -16.65
CA SER A 115 -2.65 15.35 -17.33
C SER A 115 -2.76 16.72 -16.70
N LEU A 116 -1.61 17.32 -16.38
CA LEU A 116 -1.48 18.61 -15.74
C LEU A 116 -0.76 19.56 -16.70
N ARG A 117 -1.36 20.71 -17.05
CA ARG A 117 -0.68 21.76 -17.78
C ARG A 117 -0.01 22.70 -16.81
N VAL A 118 1.32 22.63 -16.72
CA VAL A 118 2.13 23.32 -15.70
C VAL A 118 3.01 24.39 -16.34
N ARG A 119 3.01 25.59 -15.76
CA ARG A 119 3.96 26.65 -16.13
C ARG A 119 5.30 26.36 -15.44
N PRO A 120 6.42 26.43 -16.18
CA PRO A 120 7.75 26.27 -15.59
C PRO A 120 8.01 27.34 -14.51
N SER A 121 8.93 27.03 -13.59
CA SER A 121 9.47 27.99 -12.62
C SER A 121 10.93 28.30 -12.96
N GLY A 122 11.47 29.43 -12.45
CA GLY A 122 12.86 29.82 -12.62
C GLY A 122 13.09 30.90 -13.67
N LEU A 123 14.34 31.28 -13.89
CA LEU A 123 14.76 32.41 -14.74
C LEU A 123 14.34 32.30 -16.21
N LEU A 124 14.17 31.08 -16.72
CA LEU A 124 13.74 30.80 -18.10
C LEU A 124 12.23 30.61 -18.26
N ALA A 125 11.45 30.71 -17.18
CA ALA A 125 9.99 30.47 -17.21
C ALA A 125 9.24 31.37 -18.18
N GLY A 126 9.76 32.57 -18.48
CA GLY A 126 9.18 33.51 -19.48
C GLY A 126 9.43 33.12 -20.92
N LEU A 127 10.38 32.23 -21.20
CA LEU A 127 10.78 31.84 -22.58
C LEU A 127 10.12 30.53 -23.00
N THR A 128 9.66 29.71 -22.06
CA THR A 128 9.03 28.41 -22.33
C THR A 128 7.55 28.46 -21.93
N GLY A 129 6.66 28.09 -22.86
CA GLY A 129 5.22 28.00 -22.60
C GLY A 129 4.85 26.91 -21.57
N PRO A 130 3.57 26.82 -21.15
CA PRO A 130 3.10 25.73 -20.29
C PRO A 130 3.38 24.37 -20.94
N ARG A 131 3.86 23.40 -20.13
CA ARG A 131 4.11 22.01 -20.56
C ARG A 131 3.04 21.10 -19.98
N THR A 132 2.66 20.06 -20.71
CA THR A 132 1.83 18.99 -20.18
C THR A 132 2.71 17.98 -19.47
N VAL A 133 2.32 17.61 -18.27
CA VAL A 133 2.94 16.54 -17.47
C VAL A 133 1.87 15.47 -17.23
N HIS A 134 2.17 14.25 -17.59
CA HIS A 134 1.29 13.13 -17.35
C HIS A 134 1.62 12.45 -16.03
N LEU A 135 0.60 12.20 -15.22
CA LEU A 135 0.66 11.38 -14.02
C LEU A 135 -0.12 10.09 -14.30
N ASP A 136 0.62 9.00 -14.49
CA ASP A 136 0.06 7.67 -14.64
C ASP A 136 -0.02 7.03 -13.27
N ILE A 137 -1.22 6.90 -12.72
CA ILE A 137 -1.48 6.30 -11.42
C ILE A 137 -1.78 4.82 -11.62
N VAL A 138 -0.93 3.96 -11.06
CA VAL A 138 -1.07 2.51 -11.12
C VAL A 138 -1.54 2.01 -9.76
N ASP A 139 -2.78 1.50 -9.70
CA ASP A 139 -3.38 0.87 -8.52
C ASP A 139 -3.22 -0.65 -8.59
N TYR A 140 -2.70 -1.24 -7.54
CA TYR A 140 -2.59 -2.70 -7.41
C TYR A 140 -2.75 -3.16 -5.96
N PRO A 141 -3.26 -4.39 -5.73
CA PRO A 141 -3.38 -4.93 -4.39
C PRO A 141 -2.02 -4.97 -3.68
N GLY A 142 -1.94 -4.46 -2.47
CA GLY A 142 -0.70 -4.45 -1.69
C GLY A 142 -0.21 -5.84 -1.34
N GLU A 143 -1.12 -6.78 -1.22
CA GLU A 143 -0.83 -8.19 -0.99
C GLU A 143 0.05 -8.80 -2.10
N TRP A 144 -0.05 -8.28 -3.34
CA TRP A 144 0.79 -8.76 -4.45
C TRP A 144 2.26 -8.36 -4.32
N LEU A 145 2.58 -7.35 -3.50
CA LEU A 145 3.96 -7.02 -3.18
C LEU A 145 4.66 -8.11 -2.36
N LEU A 146 3.90 -8.85 -1.54
CA LEU A 146 4.44 -9.97 -0.77
C LEU A 146 4.93 -11.08 -1.69
N ASP A 147 4.33 -11.21 -2.87
CA ASP A 147 4.73 -12.21 -3.85
C ASP A 147 6.09 -11.90 -4.48
N LEU A 148 6.50 -10.62 -4.52
CA LEU A 148 7.81 -10.23 -5.02
C LEU A 148 8.94 -10.84 -4.17
N ALA A 149 8.75 -10.97 -2.86
CA ALA A 149 9.71 -11.62 -1.96
C ALA A 149 9.89 -13.11 -2.27
N LEU A 150 8.92 -13.75 -2.94
CA LEU A 150 9.01 -15.15 -3.34
C LEU A 150 10.02 -15.36 -4.48
N LEU A 151 10.30 -14.34 -5.30
CA LEU A 151 11.18 -14.46 -6.47
C LEU A 151 12.58 -14.92 -6.08
N ASP A 152 13.08 -14.54 -4.92
CA ASP A 152 14.39 -14.92 -4.39
C ASP A 152 14.35 -16.14 -3.45
N LYS A 153 13.15 -16.67 -3.10
CA LYS A 153 13.00 -17.84 -2.21
C LYS A 153 12.82 -19.15 -3.02
N SER A 154 13.48 -20.22 -2.63
CA SER A 154 13.13 -21.57 -3.10
C SER A 154 11.80 -22.02 -2.49
N TYR A 155 11.17 -23.05 -3.05
CA TYR A 155 9.96 -23.65 -2.47
C TYR A 155 10.20 -24.13 -1.04
N GLY A 156 11.31 -24.83 -0.81
CA GLY A 156 11.66 -25.33 0.54
C GLY A 156 11.82 -24.20 1.55
N ALA A 157 12.57 -23.15 1.22
CA ALA A 157 12.79 -22.00 2.10
C ALA A 157 11.48 -21.21 2.38
N TRP A 158 10.64 -21.05 1.36
CA TRP A 158 9.31 -20.43 1.54
C TRP A 158 8.43 -21.31 2.43
N SER A 159 8.35 -22.61 2.14
CA SER A 159 7.52 -23.56 2.86
C SER A 159 7.90 -23.62 4.35
N GLU A 160 9.18 -23.74 4.66
CA GLU A 160 9.70 -23.75 6.03
C GLU A 160 9.36 -22.46 6.79
N SER A 161 9.57 -21.29 6.14
CA SER A 161 9.23 -20.00 6.73
C SER A 161 7.74 -19.89 7.07
N VAL A 162 6.86 -20.32 6.14
CA VAL A 162 5.40 -20.29 6.36
C VAL A 162 4.96 -21.24 7.44
N LEU A 163 5.43 -22.49 7.42
CA LEU A 163 5.07 -23.49 8.43
C LEU A 163 5.55 -23.10 9.83
N SER A 164 6.73 -22.49 9.93
CA SER A 164 7.25 -21.92 11.18
C SER A 164 6.35 -20.80 11.72
N ALA A 165 5.94 -19.86 10.84
CA ALA A 165 5.02 -18.79 11.21
C ALA A 165 3.64 -19.31 11.65
N LEU A 166 3.12 -20.34 10.97
CA LEU A 166 1.85 -20.99 11.33
C LEU A 166 1.94 -21.75 12.66
N ALA A 167 3.10 -22.31 13.00
CA ALA A 167 3.29 -23.02 14.28
C ALA A 167 3.20 -22.08 15.49
N ALA A 168 3.47 -20.80 15.31
CA ALA A 168 3.32 -19.78 16.34
C ALA A 168 1.87 -19.26 16.49
N ARG A 169 0.92 -19.79 15.72
CA ARG A 169 -0.47 -19.32 15.62
C ARG A 169 -1.46 -20.45 15.90
N GLU A 170 -2.50 -20.17 16.69
CA GLU A 170 -3.56 -21.15 16.96
C GLU A 170 -4.38 -21.52 15.71
N ASP A 171 -4.68 -20.53 14.87
CA ASP A 171 -5.41 -20.72 13.61
C ASP A 171 -4.61 -21.52 12.55
N GLY A 172 -3.29 -21.69 12.75
CA GLY A 172 -2.42 -22.50 11.91
C GLY A 172 -2.51 -24.01 12.16
N ALA A 173 -2.97 -24.42 13.34
CA ALA A 173 -2.91 -25.82 13.80
C ALA A 173 -3.61 -26.80 12.85
N GLY A 174 -4.77 -26.43 12.33
CA GLY A 174 -5.55 -27.27 11.40
C GLY A 174 -4.82 -27.55 10.09
N TYR A 175 -4.19 -26.51 9.49
CA TYR A 175 -3.38 -26.68 8.29
C TYR A 175 -2.12 -27.49 8.56
N LEU A 176 -1.41 -27.20 9.67
CA LEU A 176 -0.20 -27.92 10.05
C LEU A 176 -0.43 -29.42 10.25
N ALA A 177 -1.56 -29.82 10.84
CA ALA A 177 -1.92 -31.22 10.98
C ALA A 177 -2.10 -31.89 9.60
N GLN A 178 -2.81 -31.24 8.68
CA GLN A 178 -3.00 -31.76 7.32
C GLN A 178 -1.69 -31.81 6.52
N ALA A 179 -0.86 -30.78 6.60
CA ALA A 179 0.43 -30.73 5.90
C ALA A 179 1.41 -31.80 6.39
N ARG A 180 1.38 -32.13 7.72
CA ARG A 180 2.18 -33.20 8.29
C ARG A 180 1.66 -34.60 7.94
N ALA A 181 0.34 -34.75 7.79
CA ALA A 181 -0.27 -36.01 7.36
C ALA A 181 -0.07 -36.29 5.87
N ALA A 182 0.24 -35.28 5.08
CA ALA A 182 0.54 -35.41 3.67
C ALA A 182 1.94 -36.02 3.48
N GLU A 183 1.97 -37.23 2.93
CA GLU A 183 3.23 -37.94 2.65
C GLU A 183 3.96 -37.26 1.47
N ALA A 184 5.05 -36.55 1.75
CA ALA A 184 5.81 -35.76 0.78
C ALA A 184 6.26 -36.53 -0.47
N ASN A 185 6.60 -37.81 -0.28
CA ASN A 185 7.10 -38.72 -1.33
C ASN A 185 6.03 -39.62 -1.96
N ALA A 186 4.78 -39.59 -1.47
CA ALA A 186 3.68 -40.36 -2.04
C ALA A 186 3.30 -39.86 -3.45
N SER A 187 2.66 -40.74 -4.21
CA SER A 187 1.94 -40.35 -5.43
C SER A 187 0.82 -39.38 -5.06
N TRP A 188 0.53 -38.46 -5.95
CA TRP A 188 -0.48 -37.43 -5.73
C TRP A 188 -1.57 -37.50 -6.79
N ASP A 189 -2.72 -36.91 -6.48
CA ASP A 189 -3.80 -36.65 -7.42
C ASP A 189 -4.25 -35.18 -7.33
N GLU A 190 -4.99 -34.72 -8.33
CA GLU A 190 -5.45 -33.32 -8.39
C GLU A 190 -6.40 -32.93 -7.26
N PRO A 191 -7.36 -33.77 -6.82
CA PRO A 191 -8.19 -33.50 -5.65
C PRO A 191 -7.39 -33.26 -4.36
N GLN A 192 -6.35 -34.07 -4.09
CA GLN A 192 -5.49 -33.91 -2.92
C GLN A 192 -4.76 -32.56 -2.94
N ILE A 193 -4.21 -32.19 -4.08
CA ILE A 193 -3.51 -30.90 -4.25
C ILE A 193 -4.45 -29.72 -4.03
N LYS A 194 -5.66 -29.76 -4.63
CA LYS A 194 -6.67 -28.73 -4.42
C LYS A 194 -7.07 -28.60 -2.96
N ALA A 195 -7.34 -29.71 -2.28
CA ALA A 195 -7.72 -29.70 -0.87
C ALA A 195 -6.63 -29.07 0.03
N LEU A 196 -5.36 -29.33 -0.24
CA LEU A 196 -4.24 -28.70 0.47
C LEU A 196 -4.17 -27.20 0.20
N ALA A 197 -4.29 -26.77 -1.06
CA ALA A 197 -4.25 -25.38 -1.46
C ALA A 197 -5.45 -24.58 -0.92
N GLU A 198 -6.65 -25.16 -0.96
CA GLU A 198 -7.88 -24.57 -0.41
C GLU A 198 -7.75 -24.37 1.11
N ARG A 199 -7.31 -25.42 1.83
CA ARG A 199 -7.10 -25.33 3.28
C ARG A 199 -6.05 -24.30 3.67
N TYR A 200 -4.97 -24.21 2.88
CA TYR A 200 -3.97 -23.17 3.08
C TYR A 200 -4.55 -21.77 2.85
N THR A 201 -5.33 -21.59 1.77
CA THR A 201 -6.02 -20.32 1.46
C THR A 201 -6.99 -19.92 2.57
N GLU A 202 -7.77 -20.85 3.11
CA GLU A 202 -8.64 -20.60 4.28
C GLU A 202 -7.85 -20.11 5.49
N THR A 203 -6.68 -20.71 5.74
CA THR A 203 -5.78 -20.30 6.84
C THR A 203 -5.23 -18.89 6.62
N LEU A 204 -4.91 -18.50 5.37
CA LEU A 204 -4.54 -17.13 5.06
C LEU A 204 -5.70 -16.15 5.33
N HIS A 205 -6.92 -16.50 4.91
CA HIS A 205 -8.11 -15.68 5.20
C HIS A 205 -8.41 -15.55 6.69
N ALA A 206 -8.18 -16.60 7.48
CA ALA A 206 -8.30 -16.56 8.94
C ALA A 206 -7.28 -15.58 9.55
N GLY A 207 -6.00 -15.68 9.15
CA GLY A 207 -4.98 -14.73 9.58
C GLY A 207 -5.29 -13.28 9.24
N ARG A 208 -5.86 -13.03 8.04
CA ARG A 208 -6.31 -11.68 7.64
C ARG A 208 -7.42 -11.13 8.55
N LYS A 209 -8.33 -11.98 9.02
CA LYS A 209 -9.37 -11.57 10.00
C LYS A 209 -8.76 -11.20 11.37
N LEU A 210 -7.64 -11.79 11.73
CA LEU A 210 -6.87 -11.48 12.94
C LEU A 210 -5.96 -10.24 12.78
N GLY A 211 -6.04 -9.51 11.67
CA GLY A 211 -5.26 -8.30 11.43
C GLY A 211 -3.85 -8.52 10.88
N LEU A 212 -3.48 -9.75 10.54
CA LEU A 212 -2.15 -10.04 9.99
C LEU A 212 -2.02 -9.52 8.55
N SER A 213 -0.84 -9.03 8.22
CA SER A 213 -0.49 -8.40 6.95
C SER A 213 0.48 -9.25 6.10
N GLY A 214 1.38 -10.02 6.73
CA GLY A 214 2.43 -10.81 6.08
C GLY A 214 1.97 -12.16 5.51
N LEU A 215 0.79 -12.19 4.90
CA LEU A 215 0.14 -13.42 4.42
C LEU A 215 0.46 -13.69 2.94
N SER A 216 1.37 -14.59 2.68
CA SER A 216 1.90 -14.93 1.34
C SER A 216 1.54 -16.38 0.93
N PRO A 217 1.19 -16.64 -0.35
CA PRO A 217 1.12 -15.71 -1.48
C PRO A 217 -0.09 -14.79 -1.44
N GLY A 218 0.13 -13.53 -1.82
CA GLY A 218 -0.93 -12.52 -1.82
C GLY A 218 -2.04 -12.79 -2.83
N ARG A 219 -1.71 -13.43 -3.95
CA ARG A 219 -2.69 -13.86 -4.97
C ARG A 219 -3.66 -14.94 -4.49
N PHE A 220 -3.36 -15.66 -3.42
CA PHE A 220 -4.32 -16.59 -2.78
C PHE A 220 -5.41 -15.83 -2.04
N LEU A 221 -5.08 -14.66 -1.49
CA LEU A 221 -6.06 -13.77 -0.83
C LEU A 221 -6.86 -12.94 -1.84
N LEU A 222 -6.21 -12.47 -2.90
CA LEU A 222 -6.77 -11.61 -3.93
C LEU A 222 -6.33 -12.11 -5.32
N PRO A 223 -6.97 -13.17 -5.83
CA PRO A 223 -6.56 -13.81 -7.08
C PRO A 223 -6.76 -12.93 -8.32
N GLY A 224 -7.66 -11.94 -8.28
CA GLY A 224 -8.02 -11.14 -9.46
C GLY A 224 -8.53 -12.04 -10.59
N ASP A 225 -8.03 -11.80 -11.78
CA ASP A 225 -8.35 -12.57 -13.01
C ASP A 225 -7.82 -14.01 -12.96
N MET A 226 -6.97 -14.35 -11.96
CA MET A 226 -6.41 -15.71 -11.78
C MET A 226 -7.29 -16.62 -10.93
N ALA A 227 -8.50 -16.19 -10.53
CA ALA A 227 -9.42 -17.00 -9.76
C ALA A 227 -9.70 -18.34 -10.48
N GLY A 228 -9.53 -19.46 -9.78
CA GLY A 228 -9.68 -20.79 -10.34
C GLY A 228 -8.52 -21.31 -11.20
N SER A 229 -7.45 -20.52 -11.36
CA SER A 229 -6.28 -20.94 -12.12
C SER A 229 -5.51 -22.09 -11.42
N PRO A 230 -5.09 -23.13 -12.16
CA PRO A 230 -4.21 -24.18 -11.60
C PRO A 230 -2.90 -23.64 -11.03
N ALA A 231 -2.45 -22.46 -11.46
CA ALA A 231 -1.25 -21.82 -10.92
C ALA A 231 -1.40 -21.40 -9.45
N LEU A 232 -2.62 -21.31 -8.90
CA LEU A 232 -2.90 -21.04 -7.50
C LEU A 232 -3.19 -22.32 -6.69
N THR A 233 -2.76 -23.49 -7.18
CA THR A 233 -2.99 -24.77 -6.51
C THR A 233 -1.68 -25.37 -5.99
N PHE A 234 -1.02 -24.68 -5.07
CA PHE A 234 0.13 -25.20 -4.31
C PHE A 234 0.02 -24.78 -2.84
N ALA A 235 0.74 -25.49 -1.97
CA ALA A 235 0.69 -25.24 -0.55
C ALA A 235 2.04 -25.58 0.10
N PRO A 236 2.41 -25.00 1.27
CA PRO A 236 3.65 -25.30 1.94
C PRO A 236 3.60 -26.70 2.58
N LEU A 237 4.60 -27.53 2.33
CA LEU A 237 4.76 -28.86 2.94
C LEU A 237 6.01 -28.89 3.83
N PRO A 238 6.07 -29.79 4.84
CA PRO A 238 7.28 -30.01 5.61
C PRO A 238 8.50 -30.23 4.73
N PRO A 239 9.71 -29.83 5.18
CA PRO A 239 10.93 -30.02 4.42
C PRO A 239 11.16 -31.52 4.16
N GLU A 240 11.63 -31.82 2.96
CA GLU A 240 11.97 -33.18 2.53
C GLU A 240 13.41 -33.16 1.97
N GLU A 241 14.29 -33.91 2.59
CA GLU A 241 15.72 -33.96 2.22
C GLU A 241 15.95 -34.62 0.85
N ARG A 242 15.15 -35.63 0.54
CA ARG A 242 15.28 -36.44 -0.68
C ARG A 242 13.93 -36.63 -1.37
N PRO A 243 13.35 -35.54 -1.91
CA PRO A 243 12.03 -35.62 -2.49
C PRO A 243 12.02 -36.55 -3.72
N ALA A 244 11.07 -37.50 -3.71
CA ALA A 244 10.88 -38.42 -4.81
C ALA A 244 10.53 -37.66 -6.11
N ARG A 245 11.10 -38.10 -7.25
CA ARG A 245 10.96 -37.39 -8.54
C ARG A 245 9.51 -37.14 -8.96
N ARG A 246 8.57 -38.03 -8.59
CA ARG A 246 7.13 -37.94 -8.89
C ARG A 246 6.28 -37.79 -7.62
N GLY A 247 6.90 -37.42 -6.49
CA GLY A 247 6.22 -37.24 -5.21
C GLY A 247 5.46 -35.91 -5.12
N LEU A 248 4.54 -35.83 -4.18
CA LEU A 248 3.71 -34.67 -3.89
C LEU A 248 4.55 -33.41 -3.67
N TRP A 249 5.64 -33.50 -2.92
CA TRP A 249 6.52 -32.34 -2.64
C TRP A 249 7.08 -31.72 -3.92
N ARG A 250 7.54 -32.57 -4.87
CA ARG A 250 8.06 -32.09 -6.17
C ARG A 250 7.00 -31.46 -7.04
N GLU A 251 5.76 -31.93 -6.96
CA GLU A 251 4.65 -31.33 -7.69
C GLU A 251 4.30 -29.96 -7.09
N MET A 252 4.27 -29.81 -5.78
CA MET A 252 4.08 -28.50 -5.12
C MET A 252 5.19 -27.52 -5.47
N GLU A 253 6.46 -27.95 -5.45
CA GLU A 253 7.60 -27.15 -5.93
C GLU A 253 7.43 -26.70 -7.38
N ARG A 254 7.04 -27.62 -8.28
CA ARG A 254 6.81 -27.32 -9.69
C ARG A 254 5.75 -26.24 -9.87
N ARG A 255 4.62 -26.34 -9.14
CA ARG A 255 3.52 -25.35 -9.19
C ARG A 255 3.95 -24.01 -8.61
N TYR A 256 4.65 -23.99 -7.50
CA TYR A 256 5.24 -22.78 -6.94
C TYR A 256 6.18 -22.08 -7.95
N LEU A 257 7.04 -22.83 -8.64
CA LEU A 257 7.92 -22.28 -9.65
C LEU A 257 7.15 -21.79 -10.89
N ALA A 258 6.05 -22.47 -11.27
CA ALA A 258 5.17 -22.02 -12.33
C ALA A 258 4.45 -20.71 -11.95
N TYR A 259 3.99 -20.58 -10.71
CA TYR A 259 3.42 -19.36 -10.16
C TYR A 259 4.41 -18.18 -10.24
N LYS A 260 5.65 -18.38 -9.78
CA LYS A 260 6.70 -17.36 -9.86
C LYS A 260 6.95 -16.91 -11.29
N ARG A 261 7.09 -17.85 -12.23
CA ARG A 261 7.41 -17.56 -13.64
C ARG A 261 6.24 -16.96 -14.41
N GLY A 262 5.04 -17.49 -14.20
CA GLY A 262 3.85 -17.15 -15.00
C GLY A 262 3.05 -15.98 -14.45
N ILE A 263 3.17 -15.64 -13.16
CA ILE A 263 2.36 -14.61 -12.50
C ILE A 263 3.23 -13.51 -11.87
N VAL A 264 4.14 -13.89 -10.98
CA VAL A 264 4.89 -12.89 -10.19
C VAL A 264 5.91 -12.14 -11.06
N THR A 265 6.66 -12.86 -11.89
CA THR A 265 7.68 -12.25 -12.77
C THR A 265 7.08 -11.30 -13.81
N PRO A 266 5.99 -11.63 -14.54
CA PRO A 266 5.35 -10.70 -15.46
C PRO A 266 4.83 -9.45 -14.74
N PHE A 267 4.14 -9.58 -13.60
CA PHE A 267 3.67 -8.45 -12.82
C PHE A 267 4.82 -7.50 -12.44
N PHE A 268 5.93 -8.05 -11.96
CA PHE A 268 7.10 -7.26 -11.62
C PHE A 268 7.67 -6.52 -12.83
N ARG A 269 7.91 -7.22 -13.95
CA ARG A 269 8.53 -6.68 -15.15
C ARG A 269 7.66 -5.64 -15.84
N ASP A 270 6.37 -5.92 -15.98
CA ASP A 270 5.49 -5.16 -16.87
C ASP A 270 4.86 -3.94 -16.16
N HIS A 271 4.69 -4.00 -14.84
CA HIS A 271 4.05 -2.95 -14.07
C HIS A 271 4.98 -2.35 -13.01
N PHE A 272 5.43 -3.16 -12.04
CA PHE A 272 6.15 -2.67 -10.86
C PHE A 272 7.50 -2.01 -11.20
N SER A 273 8.29 -2.60 -12.10
CA SER A 273 9.62 -2.09 -12.47
C SER A 273 9.58 -0.75 -13.23
N ARG A 274 8.40 -0.33 -13.68
CA ARG A 274 8.20 0.92 -14.44
C ARG A 274 7.78 2.10 -13.56
N ILE A 275 7.60 1.88 -12.26
CA ILE A 275 7.17 2.91 -11.30
C ILE A 275 8.34 3.84 -10.98
N ASP A 276 8.11 5.16 -11.08
CA ASP A 276 9.09 6.20 -10.74
C ASP A 276 8.92 6.66 -9.30
N ARG A 277 7.67 6.77 -8.83
CA ARG A 277 7.29 7.20 -7.48
C ARG A 277 6.36 6.18 -6.86
N GLN A 278 6.53 5.90 -5.58
CA GLN A 278 5.70 4.92 -4.87
C GLN A 278 5.08 5.51 -3.62
N ILE A 279 3.78 5.28 -3.45
CA ILE A 279 3.09 5.52 -2.19
C ILE A 279 2.68 4.17 -1.61
N VAL A 280 3.07 3.93 -0.36
CA VAL A 280 2.71 2.75 0.42
C VAL A 280 1.79 3.18 1.55
N LEU A 281 0.51 2.85 1.43
CA LEU A 281 -0.50 3.16 2.42
C LEU A 281 -0.51 2.09 3.52
N VAL A 282 -0.51 2.50 4.78
CA VAL A 282 -0.43 1.62 5.94
C VAL A 282 -1.51 2.02 6.95
N ASP A 283 -2.36 1.07 7.32
CA ASP A 283 -3.30 1.23 8.42
C ASP A 283 -2.65 0.82 9.75
N ALA A 284 -1.80 1.70 10.27
CA ALA A 284 -1.10 1.46 11.53
C ALA A 284 -2.06 1.44 12.73
N LEU A 285 -3.16 2.18 12.67
CA LEU A 285 -4.15 2.26 13.75
C LEU A 285 -4.88 0.92 13.92
N GLU A 286 -5.27 0.27 12.83
CA GLU A 286 -5.88 -1.06 12.87
C GLU A 286 -4.89 -2.11 13.44
N ALA A 287 -3.60 -2.02 13.09
CA ALA A 287 -2.59 -2.93 13.62
C ALA A 287 -2.35 -2.73 15.12
N ILE A 288 -2.37 -1.48 15.61
CA ILE A 288 -2.29 -1.17 17.04
C ILE A 288 -3.50 -1.76 17.77
N HIS A 289 -4.70 -1.52 17.26
CA HIS A 289 -5.93 -2.05 17.85
C HIS A 289 -5.99 -3.59 17.86
N ALA A 290 -5.51 -4.23 16.79
CA ALA A 290 -5.46 -5.70 16.69
C ALA A 290 -4.42 -6.34 17.61
N GLY A 291 -3.53 -5.56 18.21
CA GLY A 291 -2.62 -5.99 19.26
C GLY A 291 -1.17 -6.25 18.82
N PRO A 292 -0.31 -6.69 19.77
CA PRO A 292 1.13 -6.75 19.58
C PRO A 292 1.56 -7.68 18.45
N ARG A 293 0.86 -8.79 18.24
CA ARG A 293 1.16 -9.73 17.15
C ARG A 293 0.95 -9.10 15.77
N ALA A 294 -0.17 -8.36 15.59
CA ALA A 294 -0.46 -7.69 14.33
C ALA A 294 0.55 -6.58 14.04
N MET A 295 1.00 -5.86 15.07
CA MET A 295 2.00 -4.82 14.94
C MET A 295 3.39 -5.36 14.60
N ALA A 296 3.81 -6.48 15.21
CA ALA A 296 5.06 -7.16 14.90
C ALA A 296 5.04 -7.76 13.48
N ASP A 297 3.92 -8.34 13.07
CA ASP A 297 3.69 -8.84 11.71
C ASP A 297 3.73 -7.71 10.68
N LEU A 298 3.09 -6.57 10.95
CA LEU A 298 3.15 -5.38 10.10
C LEU A 298 4.59 -4.88 9.91
N GLN A 299 5.39 -4.85 10.97
CA GLN A 299 6.80 -4.44 10.89
C GLN A 299 7.63 -5.39 10.01
N THR A 300 7.42 -6.70 10.15
CA THR A 300 8.06 -7.72 9.32
C THR A 300 7.65 -7.57 7.87
N THR A 301 6.36 -7.42 7.62
CA THR A 301 5.77 -7.23 6.30
C THR A 301 6.31 -5.97 5.60
N MET A 302 6.41 -4.84 6.32
CA MET A 302 7.01 -3.63 5.78
C MET A 302 8.46 -3.85 5.37
N THR A 303 9.21 -4.62 6.15
CA THR A 303 10.61 -4.94 5.82
C THR A 303 10.70 -5.80 4.55
N GLU A 304 9.84 -6.80 4.37
CA GLU A 304 9.80 -7.65 3.17
C GLU A 304 9.34 -6.88 1.92
N VAL A 305 8.28 -6.08 2.04
CA VAL A 305 7.79 -5.21 0.96
C VAL A 305 8.90 -4.27 0.46
N LEU A 306 9.67 -3.70 1.37
CA LEU A 306 10.74 -2.78 1.03
C LEU A 306 11.96 -3.46 0.38
N GLN A 307 12.19 -4.75 0.67
CA GLN A 307 13.19 -5.53 -0.06
C GLN A 307 12.85 -5.68 -1.54
N ALA A 308 11.55 -5.72 -1.88
CA ALA A 308 11.10 -5.79 -3.27
C ALA A 308 11.41 -4.50 -4.07
N PHE A 309 11.39 -3.33 -3.41
CA PHE A 309 11.80 -2.07 -4.05
C PHE A 309 13.33 -1.98 -4.25
N ARG A 310 14.10 -2.80 -3.52
CA ARG A 310 15.56 -2.83 -3.58
C ARG A 310 16.12 -4.23 -3.37
N PRO A 311 16.05 -5.05 -4.39
CA PRO A 311 16.74 -6.32 -4.39
C PRO A 311 18.25 -6.11 -4.29
N GLY A 312 18.94 -6.93 -3.50
CA GLY A 312 20.40 -6.94 -3.42
C GLY A 312 21.05 -7.15 -4.80
N ALA A 313 22.28 -6.70 -4.97
CA ALA A 313 22.99 -6.68 -6.26
C ALA A 313 22.98 -8.02 -7.03
N ASN A 314 22.87 -9.15 -6.33
CA ASN A 314 22.89 -10.51 -6.90
C ASN A 314 21.49 -11.17 -6.94
N SER A 315 20.42 -10.45 -6.61
CA SER A 315 19.08 -11.02 -6.62
C SER A 315 18.50 -11.16 -8.03
N PHE A 316 17.54 -12.06 -8.19
CA PHE A 316 16.79 -12.20 -9.44
C PHE A 316 16.07 -10.89 -9.82
N LEU A 317 15.51 -10.19 -8.81
CA LEU A 317 14.86 -8.90 -8.97
C LEU A 317 15.79 -7.82 -9.49
N SER A 318 17.06 -7.75 -9.03
CA SER A 318 18.01 -6.74 -9.52
C SER A 318 18.33 -6.88 -10.98
N ARG A 319 18.35 -8.11 -11.50
CA ARG A 319 18.56 -8.40 -12.92
C ARG A 319 17.37 -7.99 -13.79
N LEU A 320 16.15 -8.08 -13.24
CA LEU A 320 14.93 -7.65 -13.93
C LEU A 320 14.76 -6.13 -14.00
N LEU A 321 15.30 -5.38 -13.04
CA LEU A 321 15.16 -3.91 -12.99
C LEU A 321 15.89 -3.17 -14.12
N MET A 322 16.85 -3.79 -14.81
CA MET A 322 17.61 -3.19 -15.93
C MET A 322 18.08 -1.74 -15.66
N GLY A 323 18.42 -1.41 -14.40
CA GLY A 323 18.88 -0.07 -14.02
C GLY A 323 17.76 0.95 -13.69
N ARG A 324 16.49 0.69 -13.98
CA ARG A 324 15.37 1.53 -13.52
C ARG A 324 15.15 1.34 -12.02
N ARG A 325 14.93 2.46 -11.32
CA ARG A 325 14.75 2.48 -9.85
C ARG A 325 13.62 3.42 -9.50
N VAL A 326 12.83 3.04 -8.51
CA VAL A 326 11.92 3.97 -7.84
C VAL A 326 12.76 5.09 -7.21
N GLU A 327 12.48 6.33 -7.54
CA GLU A 327 13.24 7.48 -7.07
C GLU A 327 12.80 7.92 -5.67
N LYS A 328 11.48 7.87 -5.41
CA LYS A 328 10.88 8.31 -4.14
C LYS A 328 9.84 7.34 -3.63
N ILE A 329 9.86 7.10 -2.32
CA ILE A 329 8.86 6.26 -1.64
C ILE A 329 8.28 7.04 -0.47
N LEU A 330 6.97 7.20 -0.44
CA LEU A 330 6.23 7.73 0.69
C LEU A 330 5.51 6.59 1.44
N PHE A 331 5.80 6.46 2.73
CA PHE A 331 5.03 5.62 3.65
C PHE A 331 3.97 6.48 4.34
N ALA A 332 2.71 6.24 4.03
CA ALA A 332 1.62 7.04 4.52
C ALA A 332 0.78 6.23 5.53
N ALA A 333 0.85 6.59 6.82
CA ALA A 333 -0.10 6.10 7.80
C ALA A 333 -1.46 6.77 7.55
N THR A 334 -2.46 5.96 7.20
CA THR A 334 -3.79 6.43 6.79
C THR A 334 -4.73 6.64 7.97
N LYS A 335 -5.91 7.20 7.69
CA LYS A 335 -6.97 7.44 8.68
C LYS A 335 -6.56 8.37 9.83
N ALA A 336 -5.68 9.34 9.56
CA ALA A 336 -5.29 10.32 10.58
C ALA A 336 -6.46 11.13 11.13
N ASP A 337 -7.56 11.21 10.39
CA ASP A 337 -8.81 11.81 10.83
C ASP A 337 -9.54 11.03 11.93
N HIS A 338 -9.15 9.79 12.22
CA HIS A 338 -9.62 9.03 13.39
C HIS A 338 -8.95 9.46 14.70
N LEU A 339 -7.98 10.36 14.62
CA LEU A 339 -7.28 10.96 15.74
C LEU A 339 -7.48 12.47 15.76
N HIS A 340 -7.44 13.05 16.95
CA HIS A 340 -7.28 14.50 17.09
C HIS A 340 -5.91 14.92 16.56
N HIS A 341 -5.80 16.14 16.01
CA HIS A 341 -4.57 16.62 15.36
C HIS A 341 -3.34 16.62 16.28
N SER A 342 -3.52 16.74 17.61
CA SER A 342 -2.46 16.64 18.61
C SER A 342 -1.68 15.32 18.53
N GLN A 343 -2.31 14.24 18.04
CA GLN A 343 -1.70 12.91 17.93
C GLN A 343 -1.14 12.58 16.54
N HIS A 344 -1.35 13.42 15.52
CA HIS A 344 -0.84 13.16 14.16
C HIS A 344 0.68 13.06 14.10
N GLY A 345 1.40 13.79 14.98
CA GLY A 345 2.85 13.70 15.11
C GLY A 345 3.30 12.32 15.60
N ARG A 346 2.60 11.75 16.60
CA ARG A 346 2.88 10.41 17.14
C ARG A 346 2.63 9.35 16.07
N LEU A 347 1.54 9.45 15.31
CA LEU A 347 1.25 8.52 14.20
C LEU A 347 2.32 8.59 13.08
N THR A 348 2.81 9.81 12.77
CA THR A 348 3.94 9.97 11.84
C THR A 348 5.21 9.30 12.39
N ALA A 349 5.53 9.49 13.67
CA ALA A 349 6.70 8.87 14.29
C ALA A 349 6.60 7.33 14.31
N ILE A 350 5.40 6.77 14.48
CA ILE A 350 5.16 5.33 14.43
C ILE A 350 5.45 4.78 13.03
N ILE A 351 4.93 5.40 11.95
CA ILE A 351 5.20 4.90 10.59
C ILE A 351 6.67 5.08 10.20
N GLU A 352 7.34 6.13 10.67
CA GLU A 352 8.77 6.33 10.46
C GLU A 352 9.61 5.26 11.16
N GLU A 353 9.26 4.87 12.37
CA GLU A 353 9.96 3.81 13.10
C GLU A 353 9.67 2.42 12.51
N LEU A 354 8.43 2.12 12.14
CA LEU A 354 8.07 0.87 11.44
C LEU A 354 8.92 0.66 10.18
N THR A 355 9.20 1.74 9.48
CA THR A 355 9.92 1.69 8.20
C THR A 355 11.41 2.01 8.34
N ARG A 356 11.92 2.36 9.53
CA ARG A 356 13.28 2.85 9.77
C ARG A 356 14.38 1.95 9.21
N LYS A 357 14.34 0.65 9.49
CA LYS A 357 15.35 -0.30 9.01
C LYS A 357 15.42 -0.36 7.48
N ALA A 358 14.28 -0.24 6.85
CA ALA A 358 14.13 -0.33 5.43
C ALA A 358 14.45 1.01 4.74
N ARG A 359 14.06 2.13 5.37
CA ARG A 359 14.42 3.48 4.92
C ARG A 359 15.94 3.68 4.93
N SER A 360 16.63 3.34 6.01
CA SER A 360 18.10 3.44 6.08
C SER A 360 18.79 2.70 4.93
N ARG A 361 18.29 1.53 4.51
CA ARG A 361 18.81 0.79 3.35
C ARG A 361 18.46 1.47 2.03
N ALA A 362 17.27 2.07 1.95
CA ALA A 362 16.80 2.77 0.76
C ALA A 362 17.56 4.08 0.55
N ASP A 363 17.78 4.86 1.58
CA ASP A 363 18.54 6.13 1.55
C ASP A 363 20.00 5.88 1.17
N PHE A 364 20.65 4.84 1.75
CA PHE A 364 22.02 4.45 1.39
C PHE A 364 22.20 4.14 -0.09
N ALA A 365 21.16 3.73 -0.73
CA ALA A 365 21.16 3.39 -2.15
C ALA A 365 20.54 4.51 -3.03
N GLY A 366 20.30 5.72 -2.50
CA GLY A 366 19.90 6.93 -3.25
C GLY A 366 18.40 7.01 -3.58
N VAL A 367 17.49 6.31 -2.86
CA VAL A 367 16.04 6.54 -2.94
C VAL A 367 15.64 7.47 -1.81
N GLU A 368 14.96 8.53 -2.12
CA GLU A 368 14.39 9.42 -1.13
C GLU A 368 13.17 8.76 -0.48
N THR A 369 13.16 8.66 0.85
CA THR A 369 12.06 8.06 1.59
C THR A 369 11.48 9.02 2.63
N ALA A 370 10.15 8.99 2.82
CA ALA A 370 9.48 9.79 3.84
C ALA A 370 8.38 8.99 4.54
N GLY A 371 8.10 9.34 5.81
CA GLY A 371 6.93 8.88 6.55
C GLY A 371 5.96 10.05 6.80
N MET A 372 4.64 9.79 6.77
CA MET A 372 3.64 10.82 7.00
C MET A 372 2.32 10.21 7.47
N ALA A 373 1.64 10.88 8.41
CA ALA A 373 0.24 10.59 8.74
C ALA A 373 -0.70 11.41 7.83
N ILE A 374 -1.65 10.74 7.20
CA ILE A 374 -2.60 11.35 6.25
C ILE A 374 -4.04 10.88 6.48
N ALA A 375 -5.00 11.68 6.05
CA ALA A 375 -6.34 11.23 5.74
C ALA A 375 -6.68 11.64 4.30
N ALA A 376 -6.88 10.67 3.43
CA ALA A 376 -7.20 10.94 2.03
C ALA A 376 -8.58 11.56 1.87
N LEU A 377 -9.53 11.17 2.72
CA LEU A 377 -10.83 11.78 2.91
C LEU A 377 -11.06 11.98 4.41
N ARG A 378 -11.42 13.20 4.82
CA ARG A 378 -11.75 13.49 6.22
C ARG A 378 -13.20 13.13 6.49
N ALA A 379 -13.43 12.08 7.26
CA ALA A 379 -14.75 11.58 7.62
C ALA A 379 -15.23 12.07 9.00
N THR A 380 -14.35 12.70 9.78
CA THR A 380 -14.61 13.14 11.16
C THR A 380 -14.34 14.63 11.34
N VAL A 381 -14.82 15.16 12.44
CA VAL A 381 -14.48 16.50 12.97
C VAL A 381 -13.93 16.35 14.37
N GLU A 382 -12.96 17.20 14.71
CA GLU A 382 -12.35 17.22 16.02
C GLU A 382 -13.23 18.02 17.00
N GLU A 383 -13.32 17.54 18.24
CA GLU A 383 -13.97 18.25 19.33
C GLU A 383 -13.33 17.87 20.66
N SER A 384 -13.31 18.80 21.62
CA SER A 384 -12.92 18.50 23.00
C SER A 384 -14.13 18.32 23.87
N ARG A 385 -14.12 17.33 24.77
CA ARG A 385 -15.21 17.02 25.70
C ARG A 385 -14.71 16.85 27.12
N GLU A 386 -15.46 17.40 28.06
CA GLU A 386 -15.23 17.19 29.49
C GLU A 386 -15.80 15.80 29.89
N HIS A 387 -14.96 14.97 30.49
CA HIS A 387 -15.34 13.69 31.06
C HIS A 387 -14.53 13.39 32.33
N GLY A 388 -15.25 13.14 33.46
CA GLY A 388 -14.58 12.82 34.71
C GLY A 388 -13.72 13.96 35.30
N GLY A 389 -13.89 15.20 34.84
CA GLY A 389 -13.09 16.36 35.27
C GLY A 389 -11.84 16.59 34.40
N GLU A 390 -11.66 15.80 33.34
CA GLU A 390 -10.60 15.94 32.36
C GLU A 390 -11.16 16.32 30.99
N THR A 391 -10.40 17.14 30.24
CA THR A 391 -10.74 17.48 28.87
C THR A 391 -10.15 16.44 27.92
N LEU A 392 -10.99 15.71 27.20
CA LEU A 392 -10.61 14.66 26.26
C LEU A 392 -10.67 15.19 24.82
N ASP A 393 -9.60 14.97 24.06
CA ASP A 393 -9.49 15.28 22.63
C ASP A 393 -10.15 14.18 21.79
N CYS A 394 -11.40 14.42 21.42
CA CYS A 394 -12.27 13.48 20.72
C CYS A 394 -12.33 13.74 19.22
N VAL A 395 -12.76 12.74 18.48
CA VAL A 395 -13.23 12.87 17.09
C VAL A 395 -14.69 12.48 17.01
N ARG A 396 -15.48 13.21 16.21
CA ARG A 396 -16.90 12.94 16.00
C ARG A 396 -17.18 12.63 14.53
N GLY A 397 -17.92 11.56 14.29
CA GLY A 397 -18.32 11.14 12.94
C GLY A 397 -19.56 10.28 12.97
N THR A 398 -20.02 9.88 11.78
CA THR A 398 -21.14 8.93 11.61
C THR A 398 -20.60 7.51 11.72
N LEU A 399 -21.15 6.71 12.64
CA LEU A 399 -20.74 5.32 12.83
C LEU A 399 -21.13 4.45 11.63
N LEU A 400 -20.17 3.69 11.11
CA LEU A 400 -20.42 2.71 10.08
C LEU A 400 -21.31 1.57 10.65
N GLY A 401 -22.44 1.32 10.02
CA GLY A 401 -23.39 0.26 10.38
C GLY A 401 -24.59 0.72 11.19
N THR A 402 -24.49 1.75 12.04
CA THR A 402 -25.64 2.31 12.77
C THR A 402 -26.15 3.63 12.21
N GLY A 403 -25.32 4.34 11.44
CA GLY A 403 -25.64 5.67 10.91
C GLY A 403 -25.77 6.78 11.96
N LYS A 404 -25.49 6.49 13.24
CA LYS A 404 -25.58 7.47 14.32
C LYS A 404 -24.31 8.31 14.42
N GLN A 405 -24.48 9.59 14.79
CA GLN A 405 -23.35 10.46 15.15
C GLN A 405 -22.83 10.07 16.54
N ALA A 406 -21.52 9.91 16.66
CA ALA A 406 -20.85 9.66 17.93
C ALA A 406 -19.55 10.44 18.03
N ALA A 407 -19.28 10.96 19.23
CA ALA A 407 -17.95 11.43 19.60
C ALA A 407 -17.21 10.25 20.24
N PHE A 408 -15.94 10.14 19.92
CA PHE A 408 -15.10 9.03 20.35
C PHE A 408 -13.72 9.54 20.76
N TYR A 409 -13.26 9.10 21.93
CA TYR A 409 -11.88 9.28 22.38
C TYR A 409 -11.12 7.99 22.11
N PRO A 410 -10.16 7.98 21.19
CA PRO A 410 -9.45 6.75 20.79
C PRO A 410 -8.38 6.30 21.78
N GLY A 411 -8.16 7.03 22.88
CA GLY A 411 -6.98 6.89 23.72
C GLY A 411 -5.78 7.66 23.14
N GLU A 412 -4.65 7.52 23.77
CA GLU A 412 -3.41 8.18 23.32
C GLU A 412 -2.47 7.19 22.66
N LEU A 413 -1.91 7.60 21.51
CA LEU A 413 -0.81 6.87 20.90
C LEU A 413 0.45 7.02 21.73
N PRO A 414 1.30 5.96 21.82
CA PRO A 414 2.54 6.02 22.57
C PRO A 414 3.47 7.14 22.12
N GLU A 415 4.10 7.79 23.07
CA GLU A 415 5.10 8.84 22.77
C GLU A 415 6.39 8.26 22.18
N SER A 416 6.75 7.04 22.57
CA SER A 416 7.95 6.34 22.10
C SER A 416 7.61 5.19 21.14
N PRO A 417 7.71 5.41 19.82
CA PRO A 417 7.49 4.35 18.83
C PRO A 417 8.43 3.14 18.99
N GLN A 418 9.67 3.37 19.46
CA GLN A 418 10.63 2.29 19.69
C GLN A 418 10.18 1.36 20.81
N ARG A 419 9.63 1.91 21.91
CA ARG A 419 9.07 1.11 23.02
C ARG A 419 7.88 0.29 22.54
N LEU A 420 6.97 0.93 21.78
CA LEU A 420 5.83 0.26 21.17
C LEU A 420 6.27 -0.97 20.37
N LEU A 421 7.21 -0.81 19.45
CA LEU A 421 7.63 -1.88 18.56
C LEU A 421 8.41 -2.98 19.28
N SER A 422 9.25 -2.64 20.26
CA SER A 422 9.98 -3.63 21.06
C SER A 422 9.03 -4.41 21.98
N ALA A 423 8.04 -3.77 22.57
CA ALA A 423 7.01 -4.42 23.37
C ALA A 423 6.12 -5.35 22.51
N ALA A 424 5.76 -4.93 21.30
CA ALA A 424 5.05 -5.77 20.34
C ALA A 424 5.83 -7.02 19.97
N GLN A 425 7.14 -6.90 19.71
CA GLN A 425 8.02 -8.04 19.38
C GLN A 425 8.20 -9.03 20.55
N SER A 426 8.24 -8.53 21.79
CA SER A 426 8.35 -9.38 22.98
C SER A 426 7.03 -10.04 23.39
N GLY A 427 5.91 -9.67 22.77
CA GLY A 427 4.58 -10.16 23.13
C GLY A 427 4.13 -9.73 24.52
N ALA A 428 4.54 -8.52 24.97
CA ALA A 428 4.24 -8.01 26.30
C ALA A 428 2.72 -7.87 26.49
N GLU A 429 2.18 -8.34 27.64
CA GLU A 429 0.76 -8.24 27.97
C GLU A 429 0.32 -6.76 28.06
N HIS A 430 1.18 -5.90 28.62
CA HIS A 430 0.98 -4.44 28.68
C HIS A 430 1.93 -3.75 27.71
N TRP A 431 1.60 -3.78 26.44
CA TRP A 431 2.42 -3.21 25.39
C TRP A 431 2.09 -1.76 25.03
N LEU A 432 0.94 -1.27 25.47
CA LEU A 432 0.50 0.12 25.41
C LEU A 432 0.44 0.72 26.82
N ASP A 433 0.77 2.00 26.93
CA ASP A 433 0.67 2.75 28.20
C ASP A 433 -0.78 3.05 28.59
N ALA A 434 -1.71 3.03 27.63
CA ALA A 434 -3.16 3.18 27.80
C ALA A 434 -3.92 2.36 26.75
N ASP A 435 -5.19 2.07 27.02
CA ASP A 435 -6.07 1.40 26.07
C ASP A 435 -6.27 2.29 24.83
N TYR A 436 -6.02 1.70 23.67
CA TYR A 436 -6.26 2.32 22.38
C TYR A 436 -7.36 1.57 21.64
N GLU A 437 -8.39 2.30 21.24
CA GLU A 437 -9.50 1.74 20.50
C GLU A 437 -9.69 2.44 19.15
N ILE A 438 -10.33 1.77 18.22
CA ILE A 438 -10.72 2.36 16.92
C ILE A 438 -12.22 2.29 16.76
N MET A 439 -12.76 3.31 16.08
CA MET A 439 -14.15 3.33 15.66
C MET A 439 -14.23 3.41 14.13
N LYS A 440 -15.19 2.68 13.55
CA LYS A 440 -15.37 2.68 12.09
C LYS A 440 -16.40 3.74 11.73
N PHE A 441 -15.93 4.78 11.05
CA PHE A 441 -16.79 5.86 10.57
C PHE A 441 -17.20 5.64 9.10
N ALA A 442 -18.41 6.06 8.78
CA ALA A 442 -18.88 6.21 7.41
C ALA A 442 -18.32 7.51 6.80
N PRO A 443 -18.25 7.65 5.45
CA PRO A 443 -17.93 8.92 4.85
C PRO A 443 -18.93 9.99 5.30
N ALA A 444 -18.44 11.21 5.55
CA ALA A 444 -19.31 12.32 5.88
C ALA A 444 -19.99 12.88 4.61
N PRO A 445 -21.26 13.32 4.65
CA PRO A 445 -21.85 14.09 3.57
C PRO A 445 -21.03 15.34 3.29
N LEU A 446 -20.67 15.55 2.02
CA LEU A 446 -19.80 16.64 1.61
C LEU A 446 -20.60 17.76 0.94
N HIS A 447 -20.30 18.99 1.32
CA HIS A 447 -20.78 20.21 0.65
C HIS A 447 -19.58 20.90 -0.01
N LEU A 448 -19.24 20.45 -1.22
CA LEU A 448 -18.09 20.97 -1.96
C LEU A 448 -18.49 22.27 -2.67
N LYS A 449 -17.64 23.30 -2.56
CA LYS A 449 -17.75 24.51 -3.39
C LYS A 449 -17.08 24.26 -4.75
N PRO A 450 -17.51 24.99 -5.81
CA PRO A 450 -16.83 24.91 -7.08
C PRO A 450 -15.31 25.15 -6.95
N GLY A 451 -14.50 24.27 -7.52
CA GLY A 451 -13.04 24.33 -7.44
C GLY A 451 -12.44 23.73 -6.17
N GLU A 452 -13.23 23.18 -5.26
CA GLU A 452 -12.75 22.49 -4.07
C GLU A 452 -12.91 20.96 -4.22
N GLY A 453 -11.82 20.22 -4.08
CA GLY A 453 -11.86 18.77 -3.95
C GLY A 453 -12.32 18.32 -2.54
N PRO A 454 -12.45 17.01 -2.30
CA PRO A 454 -12.83 16.46 -1.01
C PRO A 454 -11.86 16.88 0.13
N PRO A 455 -12.39 17.13 1.36
CA PRO A 455 -11.56 17.52 2.50
C PRO A 455 -10.60 16.38 2.89
N HIS A 456 -9.37 16.74 3.20
CA HIS A 456 -8.31 15.78 3.51
C HIS A 456 -7.38 16.29 4.63
N ILE A 457 -6.47 15.42 5.09
CA ILE A 457 -5.35 15.80 5.97
C ILE A 457 -4.05 15.44 5.27
N ARG A 458 -3.24 16.47 4.93
CA ARG A 458 -1.90 16.38 4.30
C ARG A 458 -1.83 15.60 2.97
N LEU A 459 -2.94 15.42 2.27
CA LEU A 459 -2.92 14.83 0.91
C LEU A 459 -2.15 15.73 -0.07
N ASP A 460 -2.26 17.03 0.09
CA ASP A 460 -1.54 18.08 -0.64
C ASP A 460 -0.01 18.04 -0.46
N ARG A 461 0.48 17.44 0.63
CA ARG A 461 1.91 17.21 0.88
C ARG A 461 2.38 15.83 0.42
N ALA A 462 1.46 14.88 0.31
CA ALA A 462 1.74 13.55 -0.22
C ALA A 462 1.85 13.58 -1.77
N ALA A 463 1.13 14.53 -2.39
CA ALA A 463 1.11 14.80 -3.84
C ALA A 463 2.39 15.55 -4.39
#